data_ccdefbc5dee9ebb8f79f80f9224c165b
#
_entry.id   ccdefbc5dee9ebb8f79f80f9224c165b
#
_cell.length_a   1.000
_cell.length_b   1.000
_cell.length_c   1.000
_cell.angle_alpha   90.00
_cell.angle_beta   90.00
_cell.angle_gamma   90.00
#
_symmetry.space_group_name_H-M   'P 1'
#
loop_
_entity.id
_entity.type
_entity.pdbx_description
1 polymer ?
#
loop_
_entity_poly.entity_id
_entity_poly.type
_entity_poly.pdbx_seq_one_letter_code
_entity_poly.pdbx_strand_id
1 'polypeptide(L)'
;MIRYFLAKGDRGGSATITEGLEHVTCSNPPPRVHIATLYMKTYCSACKQAGFIAPKGPRLPGTGPNGKPWALSGDINVCGCNPSPIFYAERNMRMVFTGEEAATLTGQSGSAPRSPVVSYGTHDEQYVLSDVDTGEPLARVRYRIRTASGQVFDGVTDATGYTQRIRTTDAESLHLEIVRDENAS
;
A
#
# COMPACT_ATOMS: atom_id res chain seq x y z
N MET A 1 5.76 -10.03 3.26
CA MET A 1 6.76 -8.93 3.05
C MET A 1 6.01 -7.63 2.83
N ILE A 2 6.54 -6.51 3.28
CA ILE A 2 5.92 -5.18 3.13
C ILE A 2 6.87 -4.30 2.31
N ARG A 3 6.31 -3.57 1.35
CA ARG A 3 7.02 -2.49 0.63
C ARG A 3 6.18 -1.22 0.64
N TYR A 4 6.83 -0.09 0.80
CA TYR A 4 6.18 1.21 0.89
C TYR A 4 6.19 1.90 -0.48
N PHE A 5 5.11 2.61 -0.80
CA PHE A 5 5.04 3.40 -2.03
C PHE A 5 5.95 4.60 -1.97
N LEU A 6 6.68 4.83 -3.05
CA LEU A 6 7.51 6.01 -3.22
C LEU A 6 6.68 7.20 -3.69
N ALA A 7 7.13 8.38 -3.30
CA ALA A 7 6.48 9.64 -3.64
C ALA A 7 7.51 10.68 -4.11
N LYS A 8 7.02 11.74 -4.74
CA LYS A 8 7.82 12.91 -5.06
C LYS A 8 8.45 13.49 -3.80
N GLY A 9 9.76 13.70 -3.83
CA GLY A 9 10.56 14.14 -2.70
C GLY A 9 11.31 13.04 -1.98
N ASP A 10 10.89 11.77 -2.09
CA ASP A 10 11.59 10.65 -1.46
C ASP A 10 13.02 10.52 -2.00
N ARG A 11 13.92 10.06 -1.13
CA ARG A 11 15.35 10.08 -1.38
C ARG A 11 15.96 8.67 -1.41
N GLY A 12 17.06 8.58 -2.15
CA GLY A 12 17.95 7.43 -2.15
C GLY A 12 19.39 7.91 -2.22
N GLY A 13 20.06 8.02 -1.07
CA GLY A 13 21.37 8.66 -1.02
C GLY A 13 21.33 10.08 -1.58
N SER A 14 22.07 10.33 -2.67
CA SER A 14 22.09 11.65 -3.33
C SER A 14 21.00 11.83 -4.40
N ALA A 15 20.16 10.83 -4.63
CA ALA A 15 19.07 10.91 -5.60
C ALA A 15 17.76 11.34 -4.93
N THR A 16 16.96 12.12 -5.64
CA THR A 16 15.63 12.58 -5.20
C THR A 16 14.62 12.38 -6.32
N ILE A 17 13.42 11.92 -5.98
CA ILE A 17 12.31 11.78 -6.93
C ILE A 17 11.72 13.17 -7.19
N THR A 18 11.73 13.62 -8.43
CA THR A 18 11.28 14.97 -8.81
C THR A 18 9.89 15.00 -9.42
N GLU A 19 9.34 13.83 -9.78
CA GLU A 19 8.05 13.69 -10.45
C GLU A 19 7.10 12.80 -9.63
N GLY A 20 5.80 13.06 -9.70
CA GLY A 20 4.74 12.27 -9.07
C GLY A 20 3.41 12.47 -9.77
N LEU A 21 2.44 11.59 -9.55
CA LEU A 21 1.11 11.66 -10.13
C LEU A 21 0.32 12.84 -9.56
N GLU A 22 -0.26 13.68 -10.40
CA GLU A 22 -0.99 14.89 -9.96
C GLU A 22 -2.18 14.58 -9.07
N HIS A 23 -2.93 13.50 -9.36
CA HIS A 23 -4.17 13.17 -8.69
C HIS A 23 -4.05 12.03 -7.67
N VAL A 24 -2.86 11.44 -7.50
CA VAL A 24 -2.63 10.38 -6.52
C VAL A 24 -1.66 10.87 -5.45
N THR A 25 -2.20 11.14 -4.28
CA THR A 25 -1.45 11.78 -3.21
C THR A 25 -1.54 10.99 -1.91
N CYS A 26 -0.53 11.16 -1.06
CA CYS A 26 -0.51 10.69 0.32
C CYS A 26 -0.22 11.88 1.25
N SER A 27 -0.97 11.99 2.34
CA SER A 27 -0.80 13.06 3.34
C SER A 27 -0.49 12.53 4.74
N ASN A 28 -0.21 11.26 4.88
CA ASN A 28 0.18 10.65 6.16
C ASN A 28 1.60 10.06 6.08
N PRO A 29 2.58 10.64 6.81
CA PRO A 29 2.50 11.90 7.54
C PRO A 29 2.45 13.13 6.61
N PRO A 30 1.98 14.29 7.08
CA PRO A 30 2.05 15.52 6.30
C PRO A 30 3.50 15.94 6.03
N PRO A 31 3.77 16.75 4.99
CA PRO A 31 2.84 17.37 4.06
C PRO A 31 2.33 16.39 2.98
N ARG A 32 1.27 16.78 2.26
CA ARG A 32 0.76 16.04 1.10
C ARG A 32 1.83 15.91 0.03
N VAL A 33 2.06 14.70 -0.45
CA VAL A 33 3.01 14.38 -1.52
C VAL A 33 2.32 13.59 -2.63
N HIS A 34 2.86 13.67 -3.84
CA HIS A 34 2.37 12.95 -5.00
C HIS A 34 3.06 11.59 -5.12
N ILE A 35 2.29 10.51 -5.25
CA ILE A 35 2.81 9.15 -5.37
C ILE A 35 3.49 8.96 -6.72
N ALA A 36 4.58 8.21 -6.71
CA ALA A 36 5.38 7.95 -7.90
C ALA A 36 5.11 6.56 -8.51
N THR A 37 5.31 6.47 -9.80
CA THR A 37 5.35 5.21 -10.55
C THR A 37 6.75 4.98 -11.12
N LEU A 38 7.03 3.78 -11.59
CA LEU A 38 8.28 3.49 -12.29
C LEU A 38 8.47 4.42 -13.50
N TYR A 39 9.72 4.66 -13.83
CA TYR A 39 10.18 5.51 -14.94
C TYR A 39 9.89 7.00 -14.77
N MET A 40 9.39 7.43 -13.61
CA MET A 40 9.30 8.84 -13.28
C MET A 40 10.68 9.45 -13.05
N LYS A 41 10.78 10.74 -13.33
CA LYS A 41 12.04 11.48 -13.29
C LYS A 41 12.58 11.67 -11.88
N THR A 42 13.88 11.63 -11.82
CA THR A 42 14.68 11.84 -10.62
C THR A 42 15.83 12.79 -10.92
N TYR A 43 16.47 13.28 -9.89
CA TYR A 43 17.72 14.03 -10.00
C TYR A 43 18.72 13.50 -8.98
N CYS A 44 19.95 13.27 -9.42
CA CYS A 44 21.05 12.84 -8.55
C CYS A 44 22.08 13.94 -8.39
N SER A 45 22.26 14.44 -7.16
CA SER A 45 23.21 15.51 -6.86
C SER A 45 24.67 15.06 -6.89
N ALA A 46 24.95 13.78 -6.69
CA ALA A 46 26.32 13.23 -6.74
C ALA A 46 26.90 13.23 -8.16
N CYS A 47 26.15 12.71 -9.14
CA CYS A 47 26.58 12.71 -10.54
C CYS A 47 26.04 13.90 -11.34
N LYS A 48 25.22 14.78 -10.72
CA LYS A 48 24.60 15.96 -11.32
C LYS A 48 23.77 15.65 -12.58
N GLN A 49 23.12 14.48 -12.61
CA GLN A 49 22.36 14.00 -13.75
C GLN A 49 20.89 13.74 -13.39
N ALA A 50 20.03 13.97 -14.38
CA ALA A 50 18.68 13.45 -14.34
C ALA A 50 18.73 11.93 -14.52
N GLY A 51 17.80 11.23 -13.84
CA GLY A 51 17.63 9.79 -13.92
C GLY A 51 16.17 9.44 -13.90
N PHE A 52 15.90 8.16 -13.66
CA PHE A 52 14.55 7.65 -13.49
C PHE A 52 14.50 6.48 -12.51
N ILE A 53 13.29 6.19 -11.99
CA ILE A 53 13.07 5.08 -11.07
C ILE A 53 13.00 3.77 -11.87
N ALA A 54 13.86 2.81 -11.55
CA ALA A 54 13.83 1.48 -12.13
C ALA A 54 13.46 0.42 -11.06
N PRO A 55 12.77 -0.66 -11.47
CA PRO A 55 12.30 -1.66 -10.55
C PRO A 55 13.44 -2.48 -9.94
N LYS A 56 13.34 -2.73 -8.63
CA LYS A 56 14.19 -3.69 -7.92
C LYS A 56 13.38 -4.42 -6.87
N GLY A 57 13.45 -5.75 -6.92
CA GLY A 57 12.72 -6.63 -5.99
C GLY A 57 11.27 -6.91 -6.39
N PRO A 58 10.59 -7.76 -5.60
CA PRO A 58 9.25 -8.24 -5.90
C PRO A 58 8.20 -7.13 -5.79
N ARG A 59 7.15 -7.25 -6.61
CA ARG A 59 5.99 -6.35 -6.59
C ARG A 59 4.75 -7.08 -7.03
N LEU A 60 3.61 -6.74 -6.43
CA LEU A 60 2.31 -7.21 -6.90
C LEU A 60 1.95 -6.53 -8.23
N PRO A 61 1.15 -7.20 -9.08
CA PRO A 61 0.53 -6.56 -10.23
C PRO A 61 -0.29 -5.35 -9.79
N GLY A 62 -0.12 -4.25 -10.50
CA GLY A 62 -0.86 -3.02 -10.22
C GLY A 62 -0.15 -1.82 -10.83
N THR A 63 -0.95 -0.95 -11.43
CA THR A 63 -0.47 0.24 -12.13
C THR A 63 -1.17 1.49 -11.62
N GLY A 64 -0.46 2.59 -11.71
CA GLY A 64 -1.07 3.91 -11.52
C GLY A 64 -1.98 4.30 -12.69
N PRO A 65 -2.69 5.43 -12.59
CA PRO A 65 -3.55 5.96 -13.66
C PRO A 65 -2.83 6.18 -14.99
N ASN A 66 -1.50 6.33 -14.96
CA ASN A 66 -0.65 6.46 -16.14
C ASN A 66 -0.25 5.11 -16.77
N GLY A 67 -0.82 4.00 -16.33
CA GLY A 67 -0.54 2.64 -16.83
C GLY A 67 0.82 2.08 -16.42
N LYS A 68 1.60 2.78 -15.60
CA LYS A 68 2.93 2.32 -15.14
C LYS A 68 2.85 1.69 -13.75
N PRO A 69 3.67 0.64 -13.47
CA PRO A 69 3.71 0.05 -12.15
C PRO A 69 4.11 1.04 -11.07
N TRP A 70 3.59 0.83 -9.86
CA TRP A 70 3.93 1.65 -8.71
C TRP A 70 5.42 1.59 -8.37
N ALA A 71 6.02 2.73 -8.04
CA ALA A 71 7.36 2.78 -7.48
C ALA A 71 7.34 2.44 -5.99
N LEU A 72 8.23 1.54 -5.56
CA LEU A 72 8.26 0.99 -4.22
C LEU A 72 9.63 1.17 -3.57
N SER A 73 9.63 1.35 -2.25
CA SER A 73 10.83 1.41 -1.44
C SER A 73 11.76 0.21 -1.74
N GLY A 74 13.03 0.47 -2.01
CA GLY A 74 13.99 -0.50 -2.51
C GLY A 74 14.20 -0.47 -4.03
N ASP A 75 13.38 0.26 -4.78
CA ASP A 75 13.65 0.53 -6.21
C ASP A 75 14.88 1.44 -6.36
N ILE A 76 15.52 1.40 -7.52
CA ILE A 76 16.77 2.08 -7.76
C ILE A 76 16.62 3.32 -8.65
N ASN A 77 17.55 4.25 -8.48
CA ASN A 77 17.73 5.35 -9.40
C ASN A 77 18.69 4.97 -10.52
N VAL A 78 18.24 4.99 -11.74
CA VAL A 78 19.12 4.86 -12.91
C VAL A 78 19.66 6.24 -13.27
N CYS A 79 20.92 6.46 -12.93
CA CYS A 79 21.72 7.65 -13.25
C CYS A 79 23.17 7.23 -13.52
N GLY A 80 24.13 8.14 -13.51
CA GLY A 80 25.56 7.84 -13.74
C GLY A 80 26.29 7.19 -12.55
N CYS A 81 25.63 6.94 -11.42
CA CYS A 81 26.27 6.38 -10.22
C CYS A 81 26.38 4.86 -10.25
N ASN A 82 27.50 4.35 -9.72
CA ASN A 82 27.70 2.92 -9.47
C ASN A 82 28.27 2.74 -8.05
N PRO A 83 27.57 2.05 -7.12
CA PRO A 83 26.26 1.43 -7.29
C PRO A 83 25.12 2.46 -7.47
N SER A 84 24.05 2.02 -8.10
CA SER A 84 22.82 2.84 -8.26
C SER A 84 22.19 3.15 -6.90
N PRO A 85 21.83 4.40 -6.61
CA PRO A 85 21.14 4.78 -5.39
C PRO A 85 19.82 4.03 -5.23
N ILE A 86 19.49 3.62 -4.00
CA ILE A 86 18.25 2.90 -3.67
C ILE A 86 17.32 3.87 -2.96
N PHE A 87 16.08 3.97 -3.43
CA PHE A 87 15.07 4.83 -2.83
C PHE A 87 14.40 4.19 -1.62
N TYR A 88 14.13 5.03 -0.62
CA TYR A 88 13.39 4.67 0.57
C TYR A 88 12.22 5.62 0.77
N ALA A 89 11.05 5.06 1.02
CA ALA A 89 9.83 5.83 1.25
C ALA A 89 9.87 6.51 2.62
N GLU A 90 9.50 7.78 2.66
CA GLU A 90 9.30 8.56 3.89
C GLU A 90 7.84 8.50 4.39
N ARG A 91 6.96 7.84 3.64
CA ARG A 91 5.52 7.74 3.93
C ARG A 91 5.12 6.31 4.27
N ASN A 92 4.01 6.18 5.02
CA ASN A 92 3.55 4.89 5.53
C ASN A 92 2.57 4.16 4.58
N MET A 93 2.33 4.69 3.39
CA MET A 93 1.52 3.99 2.40
C MET A 93 2.26 2.76 1.89
N ARG A 94 1.68 1.58 2.08
CA ARG A 94 2.38 0.31 1.89
C ARG A 94 1.60 -0.67 1.04
N MET A 95 2.35 -1.54 0.36
CA MET A 95 1.90 -2.76 -0.28
C MET A 95 2.29 -3.94 0.61
N VAL A 96 1.33 -4.80 0.94
CA VAL A 96 1.55 -5.98 1.79
C VAL A 96 1.52 -7.22 0.92
N PHE A 97 2.53 -8.07 1.07
CA PHE A 97 2.65 -9.35 0.37
C PHE A 97 2.43 -10.48 1.36
N THR A 98 1.62 -11.46 1.00
CA THR A 98 1.56 -12.73 1.70
C THR A 98 2.89 -13.50 1.52
N GLY A 99 3.13 -14.51 2.36
CA GLY A 99 4.32 -15.35 2.23
C GLY A 99 4.38 -16.08 0.89
N GLU A 100 3.24 -16.54 0.38
CA GLU A 100 3.12 -17.26 -0.90
C GLU A 100 3.37 -16.33 -2.10
N GLU A 101 2.79 -15.14 -2.09
CA GLU A 101 3.02 -14.13 -3.14
C GLU A 101 4.49 -13.72 -3.20
N ALA A 102 5.11 -13.51 -2.04
CA ALA A 102 6.52 -13.16 -1.97
C ALA A 102 7.41 -14.28 -2.53
N ALA A 103 7.13 -15.54 -2.22
CA ALA A 103 7.87 -16.70 -2.73
C ALA A 103 7.74 -16.84 -4.25
N THR A 104 6.54 -16.66 -4.79
CA THR A 104 6.28 -16.72 -6.24
C THR A 104 7.04 -15.63 -7.00
N LEU A 105 7.06 -14.42 -6.45
CA LEU A 105 7.68 -13.25 -7.10
C LEU A 105 9.22 -13.23 -6.98
N THR A 106 9.81 -13.95 -6.03
CA THR A 106 11.27 -14.04 -5.86
C THR A 106 11.90 -15.21 -6.60
N GLY A 107 11.10 -16.05 -7.27
CA GLY A 107 11.60 -17.19 -8.05
C GLY A 107 12.15 -18.35 -7.22
N GLN A 108 11.90 -18.38 -5.91
CA GLN A 108 12.25 -19.51 -5.04
C GLN A 108 11.15 -20.57 -5.08
N SER A 109 10.86 -21.11 -6.26
CA SER A 109 9.99 -22.27 -6.42
C SER A 109 10.82 -23.55 -6.28
N GLY A 110 10.91 -24.06 -5.08
CA GLY A 110 11.28 -25.45 -4.85
C GLY A 110 10.17 -26.38 -5.38
N SER A 111 10.55 -27.25 -6.29
CA SER A 111 9.72 -28.15 -7.10
C SER A 111 8.72 -28.99 -6.29
N ALA A 112 7.42 -28.91 -6.63
CA ALA A 112 6.52 -30.04 -6.67
C ALA A 112 5.36 -29.72 -7.64
N PRO A 113 5.00 -30.59 -8.59
CA PRO A 113 3.88 -30.36 -9.49
C PRO A 113 2.59 -30.63 -8.72
N ARG A 114 1.84 -29.61 -8.41
CA ARG A 114 0.44 -29.71 -8.02
C ARG A 114 -0.41 -29.00 -9.07
N SER A 115 -1.43 -29.75 -9.53
CA SER A 115 -2.50 -29.32 -10.43
C SER A 115 -3.01 -27.92 -10.15
N PRO A 116 -3.51 -27.17 -11.15
CA PRO A 116 -4.00 -25.82 -10.97
C PRO A 116 -5.26 -25.86 -10.10
N VAL A 117 -5.09 -25.67 -8.81
CA VAL A 117 -6.18 -25.20 -7.98
C VAL A 117 -6.30 -23.72 -8.31
N VAL A 118 -7.39 -23.36 -8.96
CA VAL A 118 -7.80 -21.97 -9.15
C VAL A 118 -7.98 -21.38 -7.75
N SER A 119 -6.93 -20.73 -7.25
CA SER A 119 -6.99 -20.03 -5.98
C SER A 119 -7.78 -18.76 -6.25
N TYR A 120 -9.06 -18.77 -5.91
CA TYR A 120 -9.86 -17.56 -5.78
C TYR A 120 -9.19 -16.73 -4.68
N GLY A 121 -8.57 -15.62 -5.06
CA GLY A 121 -7.97 -14.68 -4.11
C GLY A 121 -9.06 -14.20 -3.16
N THR A 122 -8.99 -14.59 -1.90
CA THR A 122 -9.85 -14.02 -0.87
C THR A 122 -9.29 -12.64 -0.53
N HIS A 123 -10.06 -11.60 -0.81
CA HIS A 123 -9.78 -10.26 -0.31
C HIS A 123 -10.07 -10.27 1.20
N ASP A 124 -9.12 -9.75 1.99
CA ASP A 124 -9.17 -9.78 3.45
C ASP A 124 -8.87 -8.36 3.97
N GLU A 125 -9.92 -7.68 4.41
CA GLU A 125 -9.84 -6.29 4.85
C GLU A 125 -10.20 -6.14 6.34
N GLN A 126 -9.52 -5.22 7.00
CA GLN A 126 -9.73 -4.87 8.40
C GLN A 126 -9.58 -3.37 8.59
N TYR A 127 -10.52 -2.74 9.29
CA TYR A 127 -10.47 -1.32 9.58
C TYR A 127 -9.99 -1.07 11.01
N VAL A 128 -9.34 0.09 11.20
CA VAL A 128 -9.04 0.66 12.51
C VAL A 128 -9.86 1.93 12.65
N LEU A 129 -10.68 1.99 13.69
CA LEU A 129 -11.40 3.21 14.05
C LEU A 129 -10.58 3.98 15.08
N SER A 130 -10.33 5.24 14.81
CA SER A 130 -9.66 6.16 15.74
C SER A 130 -10.40 7.48 15.82
N ASP A 131 -10.31 8.11 16.96
CA ASP A 131 -10.84 9.47 17.17
C ASP A 131 -10.09 10.45 16.28
N VAL A 132 -10.82 11.36 15.63
CA VAL A 132 -10.26 12.28 14.63
C VAL A 132 -9.42 13.39 15.27
N ASP A 133 -9.73 13.75 16.52
CA ASP A 133 -9.09 14.86 17.22
C ASP A 133 -7.89 14.40 18.05
N THR A 134 -8.00 13.24 18.71
CA THR A 134 -6.95 12.70 19.59
C THR A 134 -6.09 11.65 18.94
N GLY A 135 -6.56 10.98 17.86
CA GLY A 135 -5.90 9.85 17.22
C GLY A 135 -5.96 8.55 18.05
N GLU A 136 -6.64 8.55 19.19
CA GLU A 136 -6.78 7.38 20.04
C GLU A 136 -7.68 6.32 19.41
N PRO A 137 -7.38 5.01 19.58
CA PRO A 137 -8.22 3.96 19.04
C PRO A 137 -9.59 3.92 19.72
N LEU A 138 -10.64 3.86 18.92
CA LEU A 138 -12.03 3.76 19.39
C LEU A 138 -12.36 2.30 19.71
N ALA A 139 -12.15 1.91 20.97
CA ALA A 139 -12.48 0.58 21.49
C ALA A 139 -13.98 0.44 21.78
N ARG A 140 -14.53 -0.76 21.56
CA ARG A 140 -15.92 -1.13 21.86
C ARG A 140 -16.96 -0.30 21.13
N VAL A 141 -16.64 0.20 19.94
CA VAL A 141 -17.58 0.91 19.07
C VAL A 141 -18.31 -0.10 18.19
N ARG A 142 -19.63 -0.05 18.20
CA ARG A 142 -20.46 -0.88 17.31
C ARG A 142 -20.37 -0.34 15.89
N TYR A 143 -20.15 -1.24 14.95
CA TYR A 143 -20.07 -0.92 13.53
C TYR A 143 -20.87 -1.92 12.69
N ARG A 144 -21.20 -1.49 11.50
CA ARG A 144 -21.77 -2.31 10.43
C ARG A 144 -20.97 -2.09 9.16
N ILE A 145 -20.55 -3.17 8.52
CA ILE A 145 -19.87 -3.13 7.22
C ILE A 145 -20.78 -3.78 6.20
N ARG A 146 -21.05 -3.09 5.10
CA ARG A 146 -21.80 -3.60 3.96
C ARG A 146 -20.88 -3.73 2.76
N THR A 147 -20.96 -4.87 2.08
CA THR A 147 -20.26 -5.10 0.82
C THR A 147 -21.11 -4.63 -0.36
N ALA A 148 -20.47 -4.39 -1.51
CA ALA A 148 -21.19 -4.07 -2.75
C ALA A 148 -22.11 -5.20 -3.20
N SER A 149 -21.79 -6.45 -2.87
CA SER A 149 -22.62 -7.64 -3.12
C SER A 149 -23.83 -7.75 -2.17
N GLY A 150 -23.95 -6.85 -1.17
CA GLY A 150 -25.07 -6.81 -0.22
C GLY A 150 -24.87 -7.63 1.06
N GLN A 151 -23.70 -8.22 1.28
CA GLN A 151 -23.41 -8.87 2.56
C GLN A 151 -23.27 -7.83 3.67
N VAL A 152 -23.65 -8.20 4.89
CA VAL A 152 -23.62 -7.32 6.07
C VAL A 152 -22.84 -8.00 7.18
N PHE A 153 -21.89 -7.28 7.74
CA PHE A 153 -21.08 -7.71 8.88
C PHE A 153 -21.26 -6.71 10.02
N ASP A 154 -21.88 -7.14 11.10
CA ASP A 154 -22.02 -6.36 12.33
C ASP A 154 -20.97 -6.79 13.34
N GLY A 155 -20.40 -5.83 14.07
CA GLY A 155 -19.38 -6.11 15.06
C GLY A 155 -19.15 -4.97 16.03
N VAL A 156 -18.18 -5.19 16.92
CA VAL A 156 -17.69 -4.21 17.90
C VAL A 156 -16.17 -4.19 17.78
N THR A 157 -15.58 -3.00 17.76
CA THR A 157 -14.12 -2.88 17.71
C THR A 157 -13.47 -3.44 18.97
N ASP A 158 -12.28 -4.01 18.82
CA ASP A 158 -11.48 -4.51 19.94
C ASP A 158 -10.87 -3.36 20.77
N ALA A 159 -10.03 -3.69 21.76
CA ALA A 159 -9.38 -2.71 22.63
C ALA A 159 -8.41 -1.78 21.89
N THR A 160 -8.00 -2.13 20.68
CA THR A 160 -7.08 -1.37 19.83
C THR A 160 -7.78 -0.73 18.63
N GLY A 161 -9.13 -0.70 18.63
CA GLY A 161 -9.94 -0.06 17.61
C GLY A 161 -10.13 -0.87 16.32
N TYR A 162 -9.68 -2.14 16.25
CA TYR A 162 -9.82 -2.95 15.06
C TYR A 162 -11.22 -3.57 14.91
N THR A 163 -11.72 -3.59 13.68
CA THR A 163 -12.89 -4.40 13.31
C THR A 163 -12.49 -5.87 13.15
N GLN A 164 -13.48 -6.76 13.02
CA GLN A 164 -13.20 -8.10 12.49
C GLN A 164 -12.68 -8.04 11.08
N ARG A 165 -11.95 -9.06 10.64
CA ARG A 165 -11.51 -9.22 9.25
C ARG A 165 -12.68 -9.63 8.36
N ILE A 166 -12.87 -8.91 7.27
CA ILE A 166 -13.90 -9.19 6.27
C ILE A 166 -13.23 -9.86 5.08
N ARG A 167 -13.66 -11.07 4.76
CA ARG A 167 -13.18 -11.83 3.61
C ARG A 167 -14.23 -11.82 2.52
N THR A 168 -13.82 -11.42 1.32
CA THR A 168 -14.66 -11.45 0.12
C THR A 168 -13.96 -12.25 -0.98
N THR A 169 -14.75 -12.90 -1.84
CA THR A 169 -14.22 -13.68 -2.96
C THR A 169 -13.67 -12.80 -4.09
N ASP A 170 -14.24 -11.60 -4.23
CA ASP A 170 -13.87 -10.62 -5.24
C ASP A 170 -13.53 -9.29 -4.59
N ALA A 171 -12.73 -8.47 -5.27
CA ALA A 171 -12.48 -7.09 -4.85
C ALA A 171 -13.78 -6.29 -4.93
N GLU A 172 -14.34 -5.93 -3.80
CA GLU A 172 -15.57 -5.17 -3.72
C GLU A 172 -15.45 -3.99 -2.74
N SER A 173 -16.28 -2.96 -2.98
CA SER A 173 -16.32 -1.81 -2.07
C SER A 173 -16.99 -2.20 -0.75
N LEU A 174 -16.34 -1.83 0.35
CA LEU A 174 -16.88 -1.99 1.70
C LEU A 174 -17.34 -0.63 2.23
N HIS A 175 -18.54 -0.57 2.75
CA HIS A 175 -19.09 0.62 3.38
C HIS A 175 -19.23 0.40 4.88
N LEU A 176 -18.45 1.14 5.68
CA LEU A 176 -18.46 1.06 7.14
C LEU A 176 -19.34 2.16 7.72
N GLU A 177 -20.27 1.78 8.60
CA GLU A 177 -21.14 2.67 9.37
C GLU A 177 -20.93 2.44 10.86
N ILE A 178 -20.86 3.52 11.64
CA ILE A 178 -20.87 3.44 13.11
C ILE A 178 -22.32 3.40 13.57
N VAL A 179 -22.68 2.34 14.30
CA VAL A 179 -24.02 2.17 14.87
C VAL A 179 -24.05 2.82 16.25
N ARG A 180 -24.83 3.88 16.39
CA ARG A 180 -25.08 4.51 17.69
C ARG A 180 -26.20 3.75 18.41
N ASP A 181 -25.97 3.40 19.67
CA ASP A 181 -27.06 2.90 20.52
C ASP A 181 -27.98 4.07 20.85
N GLU A 182 -29.20 4.08 20.34
CA GLU A 182 -30.21 5.10 20.63
C GLU A 182 -30.79 5.02 22.08
N ASN A 183 -30.20 4.21 22.94
CA ASN A 183 -30.65 4.00 24.32
C ASN A 183 -29.54 4.31 25.36
N ALA A 184 -29.03 5.53 25.36
CA ALA A 184 -28.31 6.08 26.50
C ALA A 184 -29.04 7.35 26.97
N SER A 185 -30.12 7.12 27.74
CA SER A 185 -30.74 8.15 28.59
C SER A 185 -30.31 7.94 30.01
#